data_267bed2b5618d77d7b9339929ad26505
#
_entry.id   267bed2b5618d77d7b9339929ad26505
#
_cell.length_a   1.000
_cell.length_b   1.000
_cell.length_c   1.000
_cell.angle_alpha   90.00
_cell.angle_beta   90.00
_cell.angle_gamma   90.00
#
_symmetry.space_group_name_H-M   'P 1'
#
loop_
_entity.id
_entity.type
_entity.pdbx_description
1 polymer ?
#
loop_
_entity_poly.entity_id
_entity_poly.type
_entity_poly.pdbx_seq_one_letter_code
_entity_poly.pdbx_strand_id
1 'polypeptide(L)'
;MYKRQQIVKEELYDGFYAVMTNLEGNIEEIIKINKQRWEIEENFRIMKTEFEARPVYVRRDDRIKAHFMTGYISLLLYRLLEKEIGNSYTTEQIIETLRSMKMTLLNTANGYVPSYPRTEITDSLHKTFGFRTDYEFIKKSTMRSIIKQTKEINLP
;
A
#
# COMPACT_ATOMS: atom_id res chain seq x y z
N MET A 1 -44.83 -2.41 -20.31
CA MET A 1 -45.21 -3.44 -19.31
C MET A 1 -44.11 -4.52 -19.11
N TYR A 2 -43.51 -5.00 -20.19
CA TYR A 2 -42.47 -6.07 -20.13
C TYR A 2 -41.25 -5.74 -19.23
N LYS A 3 -40.74 -4.53 -19.22
CA LYS A 3 -39.55 -4.16 -18.44
C LYS A 3 -39.73 -4.26 -16.89
N ARG A 4 -40.94 -3.96 -16.37
CA ARG A 4 -41.19 -4.02 -14.92
C ARG A 4 -41.23 -5.45 -14.38
N GLN A 5 -41.81 -6.38 -15.13
CA GLN A 5 -41.88 -7.79 -14.75
C GLN A 5 -40.51 -8.47 -14.79
N GLN A 6 -39.61 -8.02 -15.67
CA GLN A 6 -38.25 -8.51 -15.76
C GLN A 6 -37.39 -8.02 -14.58
N ILE A 7 -37.54 -6.74 -14.22
CA ILE A 7 -36.85 -6.15 -13.04
C ILE A 7 -37.24 -6.90 -11.77
N VAL A 8 -38.51 -7.13 -11.53
CA VAL A 8 -38.98 -7.88 -10.34
C VAL A 8 -38.48 -9.33 -10.31
N LYS A 9 -38.27 -9.96 -11.47
CA LYS A 9 -37.65 -11.29 -11.53
C LYS A 9 -36.14 -11.25 -11.28
N GLU A 10 -35.47 -10.22 -11.74
CA GLU A 10 -34.03 -10.02 -11.52
C GLU A 10 -33.72 -9.65 -10.07
N GLU A 11 -34.58 -8.85 -9.41
CA GLU A 11 -34.48 -8.53 -7.98
C GLU A 11 -34.51 -9.76 -7.07
N LEU A 12 -35.15 -10.86 -7.48
CA LEU A 12 -35.16 -12.13 -6.74
C LEU A 12 -33.78 -12.79 -6.65
N TYR A 13 -32.86 -12.44 -7.56
CA TYR A 13 -31.51 -13.00 -7.64
C TYR A 13 -30.45 -11.98 -7.22
N ASP A 14 -30.84 -10.78 -6.77
CA ASP A 14 -29.90 -9.79 -6.27
C ASP A 14 -29.16 -10.30 -5.04
N GLY A 15 -27.84 -10.21 -5.06
CA GLY A 15 -26.97 -10.71 -4.00
C GLY A 15 -26.54 -12.17 -4.13
N PHE A 16 -27.04 -12.90 -5.14
CA PHE A 16 -26.56 -14.24 -5.46
C PHE A 16 -25.44 -14.18 -6.50
N TYR A 17 -24.36 -14.92 -6.27
CA TYR A 17 -23.25 -15.06 -7.17
C TYR A 17 -23.08 -16.52 -7.56
N ALA A 18 -22.91 -16.78 -8.85
CA ALA A 18 -22.55 -18.09 -9.36
C ALA A 18 -21.09 -18.09 -9.79
N VAL A 19 -20.33 -19.05 -9.30
CA VAL A 19 -18.94 -19.28 -9.70
C VAL A 19 -18.88 -20.64 -10.37
N MET A 20 -18.44 -20.66 -11.63
CA MET A 20 -18.17 -21.89 -12.37
C MET A 20 -16.67 -22.17 -12.36
N THR A 21 -16.29 -23.38 -11.97
CA THR A 21 -14.88 -23.78 -11.86
C THR A 21 -14.72 -25.24 -12.25
N ASN A 22 -13.53 -25.59 -12.70
CA ASN A 22 -13.09 -26.96 -12.91
C ASN A 22 -12.25 -27.50 -11.75
N LEU A 23 -12.15 -26.75 -10.64
CA LEU A 23 -11.45 -27.21 -9.45
C LEU A 23 -12.31 -28.25 -8.73
N GLU A 24 -11.70 -29.36 -8.39
CA GLU A 24 -12.25 -30.37 -7.51
C GLU A 24 -11.81 -30.08 -6.07
N GLY A 25 -12.75 -29.99 -5.14
CA GLY A 25 -12.41 -29.69 -3.75
C GLY A 25 -13.63 -29.28 -2.91
N ASN A 26 -13.37 -28.87 -1.68
CA ASN A 26 -14.40 -28.38 -0.78
C ASN A 26 -14.92 -27.02 -1.26
N ILE A 27 -16.23 -26.81 -1.18
CA ILE A 27 -16.93 -25.56 -1.54
C ILE A 27 -16.31 -24.34 -0.84
N GLU A 28 -15.95 -24.49 0.43
CA GLU A 28 -15.35 -23.40 1.24
C GLU A 28 -13.97 -22.98 0.68
N GLU A 29 -13.15 -23.95 0.22
CA GLU A 29 -11.86 -23.67 -0.41
C GLU A 29 -12.03 -22.97 -1.75
N ILE A 30 -12.99 -23.41 -2.56
CA ILE A 30 -13.31 -22.79 -3.85
C ILE A 30 -13.76 -21.35 -3.65
N ILE A 31 -14.63 -21.09 -2.67
CA ILE A 31 -15.06 -19.72 -2.31
C ILE A 31 -13.87 -18.87 -1.85
N LYS A 32 -12.98 -19.44 -1.03
CA LYS A 32 -11.77 -18.74 -0.56
C LYS A 32 -10.85 -18.36 -1.72
N ILE A 33 -10.60 -19.27 -2.64
CA ILE A 33 -9.79 -19.02 -3.85
C ILE A 33 -10.43 -17.92 -4.70
N ASN A 34 -11.75 -17.95 -4.88
CA ASN A 34 -12.45 -16.92 -5.63
C ASN A 34 -12.36 -15.55 -4.97
N LYS A 35 -12.45 -15.47 -3.64
CA LYS A 35 -12.25 -14.23 -2.89
C LYS A 35 -10.82 -13.68 -3.01
N GLN A 36 -9.81 -14.54 -3.12
CA GLN A 36 -8.42 -14.13 -3.33
C GLN A 36 -8.17 -13.46 -4.68
N ARG A 37 -9.02 -13.67 -5.69
CA ARG A 37 -8.94 -12.94 -6.97
C ARG A 37 -9.09 -11.43 -6.78
N TRP A 38 -9.92 -11.01 -5.83
CA TRP A 38 -10.09 -9.60 -5.50
C TRP A 38 -8.77 -8.95 -5.04
N GLU A 39 -7.94 -9.67 -4.28
CA GLU A 39 -6.62 -9.19 -3.85
C GLU A 39 -5.69 -8.94 -5.05
N ILE A 40 -5.78 -9.75 -6.08
CA ILE A 40 -5.00 -9.57 -7.32
C ILE A 40 -5.45 -8.30 -8.05
N GLU A 41 -6.76 -8.11 -8.19
CA GLU A 41 -7.34 -6.91 -8.82
C GLU A 41 -6.96 -5.65 -8.05
N GLU A 42 -7.01 -5.69 -6.73
CA GLU A 42 -6.59 -4.61 -5.84
C GLU A 42 -5.09 -4.29 -5.99
N ASN A 43 -4.23 -5.30 -6.09
CA ASN A 43 -2.81 -5.11 -6.34
C ASN A 43 -2.54 -4.40 -7.68
N PHE A 44 -3.26 -4.78 -8.73
CA PHE A 44 -3.18 -4.07 -10.02
C PHE A 44 -3.71 -2.65 -9.94
N ARG A 45 -4.76 -2.41 -9.17
CA ARG A 45 -5.31 -1.08 -8.92
C ARG A 45 -4.26 -0.20 -8.24
N ILE A 46 -3.65 -0.66 -7.16
CA ILE A 46 -2.59 0.07 -6.43
C ILE A 46 -1.42 0.41 -7.35
N MET A 47 -0.93 -0.57 -8.12
CA MET A 47 0.15 -0.32 -9.07
C MET A 47 -0.21 0.75 -10.11
N LYS A 48 -1.46 0.76 -10.58
CA LYS A 48 -1.93 1.69 -11.61
C LYS A 48 -2.16 3.09 -11.06
N THR A 49 -2.84 3.20 -9.91
CA THR A 49 -3.30 4.48 -9.36
C THR A 49 -2.26 5.09 -8.42
N GLU A 50 -1.83 4.36 -7.41
CA GLU A 50 -0.98 4.90 -6.35
C GLU A 50 0.49 4.98 -6.77
N PHE A 51 0.98 3.99 -7.51
CA PHE A 51 2.36 3.97 -7.98
C PHE A 51 2.53 4.57 -9.39
N GLU A 52 1.42 4.95 -10.03
CA GLU A 52 1.43 5.54 -11.38
C GLU A 52 2.23 4.69 -12.39
N ALA A 53 2.18 3.34 -12.24
CA ALA A 53 2.91 2.45 -13.13
C ALA A 53 2.41 2.50 -14.59
N ARG A 54 1.34 3.23 -14.86
CA ARG A 54 0.81 3.55 -16.20
C ARG A 54 0.46 5.03 -16.28
N PRO A 55 0.66 5.66 -17.46
CA PRO A 55 1.22 5.12 -18.70
C PRO A 55 2.74 4.89 -18.64
N VAL A 56 3.24 3.92 -19.46
CA VAL A 56 4.67 3.60 -19.55
C VAL A 56 5.33 4.48 -20.61
N TYR A 57 6.23 5.34 -20.20
CA TYR A 57 6.91 6.28 -21.10
C TYR A 57 8.24 5.75 -21.67
N VAL A 58 8.67 4.56 -21.26
CA VAL A 58 9.89 3.91 -21.78
C VAL A 58 9.56 2.97 -22.93
N ARG A 59 10.47 2.86 -23.92
CA ARG A 59 10.21 2.13 -25.17
C ARG A 59 11.06 0.86 -25.34
N ARG A 60 12.20 0.77 -24.67
CA ARG A 60 13.09 -0.40 -24.77
C ARG A 60 12.56 -1.52 -23.86
N ASP A 61 12.59 -2.75 -24.33
CA ASP A 61 12.08 -3.93 -23.61
C ASP A 61 12.71 -4.12 -22.24
N ASP A 62 14.03 -3.95 -22.13
CA ASP A 62 14.76 -4.02 -20.88
C ASP A 62 14.29 -2.96 -19.86
N ARG A 63 14.03 -1.74 -20.33
CA ARG A 63 13.50 -0.65 -19.49
C ARG A 63 12.05 -0.86 -19.11
N ILE A 64 11.22 -1.40 -20.01
CA ILE A 64 9.83 -1.76 -19.72
C ILE A 64 9.80 -2.83 -18.62
N LYS A 65 10.63 -3.88 -18.75
CA LYS A 65 10.76 -4.93 -17.73
C LYS A 65 11.23 -4.36 -16.39
N ALA A 66 12.24 -3.50 -16.39
CA ALA A 66 12.75 -2.85 -15.18
C ALA A 66 11.68 -1.97 -14.52
N HIS A 67 10.89 -1.21 -15.31
CA HIS A 67 9.79 -0.39 -14.80
C HIS A 67 8.74 -1.22 -14.06
N PHE A 68 8.26 -2.31 -14.67
CA PHE A 68 7.29 -3.18 -14.01
C PHE A 68 7.86 -3.95 -12.82
N MET A 69 9.14 -4.36 -12.90
CA MET A 69 9.82 -4.97 -11.76
C MET A 69 9.92 -4.01 -10.58
N THR A 70 10.26 -2.75 -10.82
CA THR A 70 10.27 -1.71 -9.78
C THR A 70 8.88 -1.54 -9.15
N GLY A 71 7.82 -1.48 -9.97
CA GLY A 71 6.45 -1.42 -9.48
C GLY A 71 6.07 -2.63 -8.61
N TYR A 72 6.45 -3.83 -9.05
CA TYR A 72 6.21 -5.06 -8.29
C TYR A 72 6.94 -5.07 -6.94
N ILE A 73 8.22 -4.69 -6.91
CA ILE A 73 8.99 -4.59 -5.66
C ILE A 73 8.36 -3.54 -4.73
N SER A 74 7.94 -2.40 -5.28
CA SER A 74 7.25 -1.36 -4.50
C SER A 74 5.94 -1.87 -3.89
N LEU A 75 5.17 -2.66 -4.65
CA LEU A 75 3.95 -3.29 -4.17
C LEU A 75 4.24 -4.28 -3.04
N LEU A 76 5.28 -5.10 -3.18
CA LEU A 76 5.69 -6.05 -2.15
C LEU A 76 6.06 -5.33 -0.85
N LEU A 77 6.90 -4.28 -0.93
CA LEU A 77 7.28 -3.46 0.21
C LEU A 77 6.06 -2.79 0.86
N TYR A 78 5.15 -2.27 0.04
CA TYR A 78 3.90 -1.68 0.52
C TYR A 78 3.05 -2.70 1.29
N ARG A 79 2.87 -3.92 0.77
CA ARG A 79 2.09 -4.97 1.44
C ARG A 79 2.71 -5.42 2.76
N LEU A 80 4.04 -5.49 2.83
CA LEU A 80 4.73 -5.75 4.09
C LEU A 80 4.50 -4.62 5.10
N LEU A 81 4.61 -3.36 4.66
CA LEU A 81 4.33 -2.20 5.50
C LEU A 81 2.89 -2.21 6.03
N GLU A 82 1.91 -2.41 5.14
CA GLU A 82 0.48 -2.47 5.48
C GLU A 82 0.21 -3.54 6.55
N LYS A 83 0.82 -4.72 6.41
CA LYS A 83 0.74 -5.80 7.39
C LYS A 83 1.32 -5.39 8.74
N GLU A 84 2.47 -4.74 8.76
CA GLU A 84 3.16 -4.32 9.99
C GLU A 84 2.38 -3.22 10.74
N ILE A 85 1.72 -2.30 10.06
CA ILE A 85 0.90 -1.24 10.69
C ILE A 85 -0.53 -1.67 11.02
N GLY A 86 -0.93 -2.93 10.66
CA GLY A 86 -2.15 -3.57 11.15
C GLY A 86 -3.41 -3.33 10.33
N ASN A 87 -3.33 -3.13 9.00
CA ASN A 87 -4.48 -3.07 8.06
C ASN A 87 -5.63 -2.10 8.47
N SER A 88 -5.33 -1.09 9.29
CA SER A 88 -6.33 -0.16 9.83
C SER A 88 -6.55 1.07 8.94
N TYR A 89 -5.73 1.25 7.92
CA TYR A 89 -5.70 2.42 7.07
C TYR A 89 -5.86 2.05 5.59
N THR A 90 -6.41 2.96 4.79
CA THR A 90 -6.49 2.75 3.35
C THR A 90 -5.13 2.93 2.67
N THR A 91 -4.96 2.30 1.50
CA THR A 91 -3.73 2.45 0.69
C THR A 91 -3.41 3.91 0.40
N GLU A 92 -4.42 4.69 0.02
CA GLU A 92 -4.30 6.12 -0.27
C GLU A 92 -3.76 6.88 0.95
N GLN A 93 -4.36 6.68 2.14
CA GLN A 93 -3.94 7.32 3.38
C GLN A 93 -2.48 7.02 3.73
N ILE A 94 -2.05 5.76 3.59
CA ILE A 94 -0.68 5.36 3.88
C ILE A 94 0.30 6.04 2.91
N ILE A 95 0.02 5.97 1.61
CA ILE A 95 0.91 6.52 0.58
C ILE A 95 0.98 8.04 0.65
N GLU A 96 -0.14 8.73 0.84
CA GLU A 96 -0.16 10.18 1.03
C GLU A 96 0.61 10.60 2.28
N THR A 97 0.43 9.87 3.39
CA THR A 97 1.19 10.12 4.62
C THR A 97 2.68 9.97 4.37
N LEU A 98 3.13 8.87 3.75
CA LEU A 98 4.55 8.65 3.44
C LEU A 98 5.12 9.74 2.51
N ARG A 99 4.36 10.18 1.51
CA ARG A 99 4.73 11.28 0.61
C ARG A 99 4.85 12.62 1.32
N SER A 100 4.01 12.84 2.35
CA SER A 100 4.02 14.07 3.15
C SER A 100 5.13 14.12 4.19
N MET A 101 5.66 12.98 4.65
CA MET A 101 6.68 12.86 5.69
C MET A 101 8.05 13.39 5.22
N LYS A 102 8.12 14.68 4.98
CA LYS A 102 9.34 15.37 4.54
C LYS A 102 10.03 16.03 5.73
N MET A 103 11.37 16.09 5.64
CA MET A 103 12.21 16.72 6.63
C MET A 103 13.00 17.87 5.97
N THR A 104 12.96 19.05 6.57
CA THR A 104 13.74 20.20 6.11
C THR A 104 15.06 20.26 6.87
N LEU A 105 16.18 20.26 6.14
CA LEU A 105 17.51 20.43 6.72
C LEU A 105 17.76 21.92 7.02
N LEU A 106 18.01 22.24 8.29
CA LEU A 106 18.45 23.57 8.73
C LEU A 106 19.98 23.56 8.85
N ASN A 107 20.67 24.10 7.86
CA ASN A 107 22.15 24.14 7.85
C ASN A 107 22.72 24.97 8.99
N THR A 108 22.10 26.08 9.35
CA THR A 108 22.50 26.96 10.46
C THR A 108 22.37 26.31 11.83
N ALA A 109 21.36 25.47 12.03
CA ALA A 109 21.13 24.78 13.30
C ALA A 109 21.68 23.33 13.30
N ASN A 110 22.31 22.88 12.22
CA ASN A 110 22.86 21.54 12.05
C ASN A 110 21.89 20.39 12.42
N GLY A 111 20.65 20.51 11.93
CA GLY A 111 19.59 19.53 12.23
C GLY A 111 18.43 19.59 11.26
N TYR A 112 17.41 18.83 11.57
CA TYR A 112 16.22 18.64 10.75
C TYR A 112 14.96 19.08 11.49
N VAL A 113 14.01 19.62 10.75
CA VAL A 113 12.66 19.95 11.23
C VAL A 113 11.65 19.18 10.38
N PRO A 114 10.68 18.48 11.00
CA PRO A 114 9.62 17.85 10.25
C PRO A 114 8.74 18.89 9.56
N SER A 115 8.40 18.64 8.29
CA SER A 115 7.51 19.48 7.50
C SER A 115 6.15 18.81 7.28
N TYR A 116 5.76 17.93 8.19
CA TYR A 116 4.50 17.17 8.14
C TYR A 116 3.80 17.22 9.51
N PRO A 117 2.45 17.17 9.52
CA PRO A 117 1.69 17.12 10.76
C PRO A 117 1.76 15.73 11.40
N ARG A 118 1.64 15.70 12.72
CA ARG A 118 1.44 14.48 13.45
C ARG A 118 0.02 13.95 13.25
N THR A 119 -0.13 12.68 12.89
CA THR A 119 -1.41 12.00 12.68
C THR A 119 -1.37 10.60 13.32
N GLU A 120 -2.51 9.94 13.42
CA GLU A 120 -2.58 8.56 13.93
C GLU A 120 -1.73 7.60 13.09
N ILE A 121 -1.66 7.80 11.77
CA ILE A 121 -0.83 6.97 10.88
C ILE A 121 0.65 7.20 11.16
N THR A 122 1.10 8.45 11.33
CA THR A 122 2.49 8.75 11.67
C THR A 122 2.88 8.18 13.03
N ASP A 123 1.97 8.20 14.01
CA ASP A 123 2.17 7.58 15.32
C ASP A 123 2.28 6.06 15.21
N SER A 124 1.42 5.42 14.41
CA SER A 124 1.48 3.99 14.10
C SER A 124 2.81 3.60 13.46
N LEU A 125 3.25 4.34 12.44
CA LEU A 125 4.54 4.14 11.78
C LEU A 125 5.71 4.25 12.76
N HIS A 126 5.74 5.32 13.57
CA HIS A 126 6.80 5.52 14.56
C HIS A 126 6.84 4.42 15.62
N LYS A 127 5.67 3.93 16.04
CA LYS A 127 5.56 2.83 17.00
C LYS A 127 6.08 1.52 16.40
N THR A 128 5.67 1.21 15.17
CA THR A 128 6.05 -0.02 14.47
C THR A 128 7.56 -0.09 14.22
N PHE A 129 8.16 1.02 13.78
CA PHE A 129 9.58 1.05 13.44
C PHE A 129 10.50 1.45 14.61
N GLY A 130 9.95 1.76 15.79
CA GLY A 130 10.71 1.99 17.01
C GLY A 130 11.53 3.29 17.03
N PHE A 131 11.30 4.22 16.13
CA PHE A 131 11.93 5.56 16.13
C PHE A 131 10.94 6.66 15.77
N ARG A 132 11.24 7.90 16.18
CA ARG A 132 10.38 9.06 15.90
C ARG A 132 11.14 10.15 15.16
N THR A 133 10.45 10.76 14.19
CA THR A 133 10.96 11.88 13.38
C THR A 133 10.05 13.10 13.43
N ASP A 134 9.07 13.12 14.32
CA ASP A 134 8.08 14.20 14.50
C ASP A 134 8.39 15.16 15.66
N TYR A 135 9.64 15.18 16.13
CA TYR A 135 10.11 16.19 17.08
C TYR A 135 10.31 17.55 16.40
N GLU A 136 10.07 18.63 17.14
CA GLU A 136 10.25 19.99 16.62
C GLU A 136 11.62 20.22 15.99
N PHE A 137 12.65 19.59 16.55
CA PHE A 137 14.02 19.65 16.04
C PHE A 137 14.77 18.34 16.30
N ILE A 138 15.41 17.81 15.27
CA ILE A 138 16.24 16.61 15.35
C ILE A 138 17.66 16.95 14.94
N LYS A 139 18.62 16.76 15.87
CA LYS A 139 20.04 16.95 15.60
C LYS A 139 20.50 16.00 14.49
N LYS A 140 21.45 16.45 13.67
CA LYS A 140 22.03 15.64 12.59
C LYS A 140 22.66 14.33 13.08
N SER A 141 23.22 14.32 14.29
CA SER A 141 23.75 13.12 14.95
C SER A 141 22.64 12.10 15.25
N THR A 142 21.50 12.55 15.80
CA THR A 142 20.34 11.72 16.10
C THR A 142 19.75 11.12 14.82
N MET A 143 19.62 11.92 13.76
CA MET A 143 19.14 11.42 12.47
C MET A 143 20.07 10.36 11.87
N ARG A 144 21.39 10.54 11.99
CA ARG A 144 22.37 9.53 11.58
C ARG A 144 22.23 8.23 12.39
N SER A 145 21.97 8.34 13.70
CA SER A 145 21.72 7.18 14.55
C SER A 145 20.46 6.40 14.12
N ILE A 146 19.37 7.12 13.83
CA ILE A 146 18.13 6.52 13.31
C ILE A 146 18.41 5.77 11.99
N ILE A 147 19.09 6.43 11.03
CA ILE A 147 19.43 5.81 9.75
C ILE A 147 20.35 4.59 9.92
N LYS A 148 21.26 4.62 10.89
CA LYS A 148 22.12 3.47 11.21
C LYS A 148 21.28 2.33 11.78
N GLN A 149 20.42 2.60 12.74
CA GLN A 149 19.54 1.63 13.40
C GLN A 149 18.63 0.93 12.38
N THR A 150 18.05 1.66 11.42
CA THR A 150 17.19 1.06 10.37
C THR A 150 17.95 0.12 9.42
N LYS A 151 19.28 0.23 9.31
CA LYS A 151 20.10 -0.68 8.51
C LYS A 151 20.52 -1.95 9.27
N GLU A 152 20.48 -1.89 10.60
CA GLU A 152 20.89 -3.00 11.48
C GLU A 152 19.70 -3.87 11.93
N ILE A 153 18.45 -3.47 11.59
CA ILE A 153 17.27 -4.32 11.83
C ILE A 153 17.37 -5.51 10.87
N ASN A 154 17.91 -6.62 11.39
CA ASN A 154 17.78 -7.91 10.76
C ASN A 154 16.28 -8.26 10.81
N LEU A 155 15.63 -8.28 9.66
CA LEU A 155 14.30 -8.86 9.51
C LEU A 155 14.37 -10.32 9.95
N PRO A 156 13.42 -10.81 10.74
CA PRO A 156 13.35 -12.19 11.16
C PRO A 156 13.21 -13.16 10.00
#